data_c4c8ba0cfc2e5f4fec8def26ffd1dfbf
#
_entry.id   c4c8ba0cfc2e5f4fec8def26ffd1dfbf
#
_cell.length_a   1.000
_cell.length_b   1.000
_cell.length_c   1.000
_cell.angle_alpha   90.00
_cell.angle_beta   90.00
_cell.angle_gamma   90.00
#
_symmetry.space_group_name_H-M   'P 1'
#
loop_
_entity.id
_entity.type
_entity.pdbx_description
1 polymer ?
#
loop_
_entity_poly.entity_id
_entity_poly.type
_entity_poly.pdbx_seq_one_letter_code
_entity_poly.pdbx_strand_id
1 'polypeptide(L)'
;MQETNEFYLEHKDKTFQYPSLPEGLNQMDGVGVCKWYIDQMLENKVGWINLDLSSVNDPGYEHLPWDFPGRIECDKILNQFKGKDTFLNLTDHYTIASESAPKTKSFWHKCVPSEKYNFIKYNFVKPGDTCGPLIDKEFNGEDAFDLIDDGVPIHIAMVRPGKDCKLVVENFGIVPMVEGSVFLLNPRLKYAYVNTSETTTAVTLIGSGRLGVQFQRFCDLIARSLHKQLRIQHDNRV
;
A
#
# COMPACT_ATOMS: atom_id res chain seq x y z
N MET A 1 -7.85 -1.08 -21.17
CA MET A 1 -7.31 -2.44 -21.31
C MET A 1 -6.01 -2.48 -22.12
N GLN A 2 -5.97 -1.94 -23.34
CA GLN A 2 -4.74 -1.92 -24.15
C GLN A 2 -3.62 -1.13 -23.48
N GLU A 3 -3.87 0.10 -23.05
CA GLU A 3 -2.89 0.97 -22.35
C GLU A 3 -2.32 0.31 -21.09
N THR A 4 -3.15 -0.36 -20.29
CA THR A 4 -2.72 -1.04 -19.08
C THR A 4 -1.83 -2.25 -19.40
N ASN A 5 -2.12 -2.98 -20.46
CA ASN A 5 -1.31 -4.10 -20.90
C ASN A 5 0.05 -3.64 -21.45
N GLU A 6 0.09 -2.56 -22.22
CA GLU A 6 1.32 -1.94 -22.70
C GLU A 6 2.19 -1.48 -21.52
N PHE A 7 1.61 -0.77 -20.55
CA PHE A 7 2.29 -0.36 -19.33
C PHE A 7 2.84 -1.56 -18.54
N TYR A 8 2.06 -2.62 -18.37
CA TYR A 8 2.51 -3.84 -17.70
C TYR A 8 3.71 -4.48 -18.41
N LEU A 9 3.66 -4.62 -19.73
CA LEU A 9 4.73 -5.23 -20.51
C LEU A 9 6.03 -4.42 -20.46
N GLU A 10 5.93 -3.09 -20.40
CA GLU A 10 7.08 -2.19 -20.31
C GLU A 10 7.81 -2.29 -18.96
N HIS A 11 7.05 -2.50 -17.87
CA HIS A 11 7.60 -2.37 -16.53
C HIS A 11 7.74 -3.67 -15.74
N LYS A 12 7.07 -4.78 -16.13
CA LYS A 12 6.99 -6.03 -15.35
C LYS A 12 8.34 -6.69 -15.06
N ASP A 13 9.32 -6.52 -15.93
CA ASP A 13 10.65 -7.13 -15.83
C ASP A 13 11.68 -6.20 -15.17
N LYS A 14 11.27 -5.01 -14.74
CA LYS A 14 12.13 -4.13 -13.95
C LYS A 14 12.32 -4.71 -12.56
N THR A 15 13.53 -4.53 -12.02
CA THR A 15 13.86 -5.01 -10.68
C THR A 15 14.09 -3.83 -9.75
N PHE A 16 13.32 -3.78 -8.68
CA PHE A 16 13.48 -2.76 -7.66
C PHE A 16 14.58 -3.14 -6.68
N GLN A 17 15.50 -2.21 -6.46
CA GLN A 17 16.49 -2.28 -5.40
C GLN A 17 16.45 -0.97 -4.62
N TYR A 18 16.43 -1.07 -3.29
CA TYR A 18 16.55 0.13 -2.45
C TYR A 18 17.89 0.80 -2.69
N PRO A 19 17.94 2.14 -2.75
CA PRO A 19 19.19 2.87 -2.78
C PRO A 19 20.02 2.55 -1.54
N SER A 20 21.35 2.63 -1.67
CA SER A 20 22.24 2.45 -0.53
C SER A 20 21.93 3.48 0.55
N LEU A 21 21.90 3.03 1.81
CA LEU A 21 21.72 3.95 2.92
C LEU A 21 22.92 4.89 2.99
N PRO A 22 22.71 6.20 3.20
CA PRO A 22 23.80 7.11 3.44
C PRO A 22 24.55 6.74 4.74
N GLU A 23 25.82 7.08 4.77
CA GLU A 23 26.65 6.89 5.96
C GLU A 23 26.00 7.61 7.15
N GLY A 24 25.91 6.93 8.28
CA GLY A 24 25.29 7.49 9.49
C GLY A 24 23.76 7.38 9.57
N LEU A 25 23.05 6.90 8.55
CA LEU A 25 21.59 6.75 8.63
C LEU A 25 21.17 5.80 9.76
N ASN A 26 21.97 4.77 10.04
CA ASN A 26 21.70 3.85 11.16
C ASN A 26 21.79 4.51 12.55
N GLN A 27 22.35 5.71 12.64
CA GLN A 27 22.45 6.52 13.87
C GLN A 27 21.35 7.59 13.94
N MET A 28 20.58 7.77 12.86
CA MET A 28 19.46 8.70 12.82
C MET A 28 18.26 8.14 13.59
N ASP A 29 17.48 9.05 14.15
CA ASP A 29 16.16 8.71 14.68
C ASP A 29 15.16 8.34 13.58
N GLY A 30 13.98 7.89 13.98
CA GLY A 30 12.93 7.48 13.04
C GLY A 30 12.52 8.61 12.09
N VAL A 31 12.56 9.85 12.51
CA VAL A 31 12.22 11.03 11.68
C VAL A 31 13.26 11.25 10.59
N GLY A 32 14.57 11.18 10.94
CA GLY A 32 15.65 11.33 9.99
C GLY A 32 15.62 10.24 8.90
N VAL A 33 15.40 8.98 9.31
CA VAL A 33 15.26 7.85 8.38
C VAL A 33 14.03 8.03 7.47
N CYS A 34 12.90 8.42 8.04
CA CYS A 34 11.67 8.67 7.29
C CYS A 34 11.86 9.79 6.27
N LYS A 35 12.45 10.92 6.70
CA LYS A 35 12.74 12.04 5.79
C LYS A 35 13.59 11.59 4.62
N TRP A 36 14.70 10.89 4.87
CA TRP A 36 15.55 10.37 3.80
C TRP A 36 14.74 9.48 2.84
N TYR A 37 13.90 8.58 3.35
CA TYR A 37 13.09 7.70 2.51
C TYR A 37 12.11 8.50 1.62
N ILE A 38 11.46 9.51 2.18
CA ILE A 38 10.55 10.38 1.44
C ILE A 38 11.30 11.18 0.36
N ASP A 39 12.50 11.69 0.67
CA ASP A 39 13.35 12.36 -0.32
C ASP A 39 13.67 11.41 -1.50
N GLN A 40 13.92 10.10 -1.22
CA GLN A 40 14.10 9.12 -2.29
C GLN A 40 12.81 8.87 -3.10
N MET A 41 11.63 8.96 -2.47
CA MET A 41 10.35 8.90 -3.20
C MET A 41 10.18 10.13 -4.10
N LEU A 42 10.49 11.33 -3.61
CA LEU A 42 10.40 12.58 -4.38
C LEU A 42 11.34 12.57 -5.60
N GLU A 43 12.50 11.95 -5.48
CA GLU A 43 13.46 11.78 -6.56
C GLU A 43 13.14 10.58 -7.48
N ASN A 44 12.01 9.89 -7.27
CA ASN A 44 11.61 8.68 -7.99
C ASN A 44 12.67 7.55 -7.94
N LYS A 45 13.40 7.43 -6.83
CA LYS A 45 14.41 6.39 -6.61
C LYS A 45 13.86 5.16 -5.89
N VAL A 46 12.65 5.25 -5.34
CA VAL A 46 11.95 4.14 -4.68
C VAL A 46 10.51 4.04 -5.18
N GLY A 47 10.06 2.82 -5.43
CA GLY A 47 8.70 2.54 -5.90
C GLY A 47 7.72 2.26 -4.78
N TRP A 48 8.13 1.52 -3.76
CA TRP A 48 7.31 1.14 -2.61
C TRP A 48 8.17 0.69 -1.43
N ILE A 49 7.53 0.57 -0.26
CA ILE A 49 8.08 -0.11 0.91
C ILE A 49 7.02 -1.04 1.51
N ASN A 50 7.41 -2.25 1.87
CA ASN A 50 6.54 -3.16 2.63
C ASN A 50 6.58 -2.75 4.10
N LEU A 51 5.42 -2.41 4.67
CA LEU A 51 5.31 -1.91 6.03
C LEU A 51 5.39 -3.06 7.05
N ASP A 52 6.27 -2.91 8.02
CA ASP A 52 6.39 -3.84 9.15
C ASP A 52 5.38 -3.50 10.24
N LEU A 53 4.20 -4.09 10.13
CA LEU A 53 3.12 -3.91 11.12
C LEU A 53 3.26 -4.80 12.35
N SER A 54 4.31 -5.62 12.46
CA SER A 54 4.49 -6.60 13.56
C SER A 54 4.60 -5.96 14.96
N SER A 55 4.95 -4.67 15.02
CA SER A 55 5.08 -3.92 16.27
C SER A 55 3.86 -3.08 16.63
N VAL A 56 2.77 -3.22 15.90
CA VAL A 56 1.51 -2.56 16.26
C VAL A 56 0.89 -3.33 17.42
N ASN A 57 1.33 -2.99 18.65
CA ASN A 57 0.80 -3.55 19.89
C ASN A 57 -0.58 -2.96 20.17
N ASP A 58 -1.61 -3.45 19.49
CA ASP A 58 -2.99 -3.25 19.91
C ASP A 58 -3.49 -4.57 20.49
N PRO A 59 -3.91 -4.61 21.77
CA PRO A 59 -4.40 -5.85 22.39
C PRO A 59 -5.57 -6.54 21.69
N GLY A 60 -6.24 -5.84 20.77
CA GLY A 60 -7.28 -6.41 19.91
C GLY A 60 -6.79 -7.04 18.60
N TYR A 61 -5.47 -7.00 18.34
CA TYR A 61 -4.86 -7.47 17.08
C TYR A 61 -3.57 -8.27 17.32
N GLU A 62 -3.53 -9.06 18.39
CA GLU A 62 -2.37 -9.87 18.79
C GLU A 62 -1.93 -10.90 17.72
N HIS A 63 -2.78 -11.15 16.73
CA HIS A 63 -2.56 -12.14 15.66
C HIS A 63 -2.39 -11.52 14.27
N LEU A 64 -2.12 -10.22 14.20
CA LEU A 64 -1.78 -9.60 12.92
C LEU A 64 -0.41 -10.07 12.42
N PRO A 65 -0.26 -10.27 11.13
CA PRO A 65 -1.05 -9.85 9.97
C PRO A 65 -1.87 -10.97 9.30
N TRP A 66 -1.95 -12.15 9.90
CA TRP A 66 -2.36 -13.40 9.24
C TRP A 66 -3.88 -13.62 9.24
N ASP A 67 -4.55 -13.13 10.27
CA ASP A 67 -6.02 -13.09 10.36
C ASP A 67 -6.53 -11.72 9.93
N PHE A 68 -6.16 -11.30 8.72
CA PHE A 68 -6.67 -10.04 8.21
C PHE A 68 -8.20 -10.05 8.30
N PRO A 69 -8.81 -9.30 9.23
CA PRO A 69 -10.26 -9.40 9.48
C PRO A 69 -11.07 -9.04 8.24
N GLY A 70 -10.45 -8.32 7.31
CA GLY A 70 -10.99 -7.99 6.02
C GLY A 70 -11.27 -9.17 5.09
N ARG A 71 -10.69 -10.36 5.32
CA ARG A 71 -10.97 -11.49 4.43
C ARG A 71 -12.41 -11.96 4.51
N ILE A 72 -12.93 -12.14 5.73
CA ILE A 72 -14.33 -12.57 5.95
C ILE A 72 -15.30 -11.44 5.54
N GLU A 73 -14.96 -10.21 5.89
CA GLU A 73 -15.76 -9.05 5.51
C GLU A 73 -15.72 -8.81 4.00
N CYS A 74 -14.55 -8.99 3.37
CA CYS A 74 -14.38 -8.93 1.93
C CYS A 74 -15.29 -9.93 1.19
N ASP A 75 -15.38 -11.17 1.67
CA ASP A 75 -16.25 -12.17 1.05
C ASP A 75 -17.73 -11.77 1.13
N LYS A 76 -18.16 -11.18 2.25
CA LYS A 76 -19.53 -10.65 2.39
C LYS A 76 -19.77 -9.50 1.42
N ILE A 77 -18.83 -8.57 1.32
CA ILE A 77 -18.92 -7.41 0.44
C ILE A 77 -18.92 -7.84 -1.03
N LEU A 78 -18.01 -8.74 -1.44
CA LEU A 78 -18.00 -9.30 -2.78
C LEU A 78 -19.32 -9.94 -3.15
N ASN A 79 -19.94 -10.66 -2.22
CA ASN A 79 -21.24 -11.30 -2.46
C ASN A 79 -22.39 -10.30 -2.55
N GLN A 80 -22.38 -9.22 -1.76
CA GLN A 80 -23.39 -8.16 -1.79
C GLN A 80 -23.30 -7.27 -3.05
N PHE A 81 -22.10 -6.99 -3.51
CA PHE A 81 -21.82 -6.01 -4.55
C PHE A 81 -21.37 -6.64 -5.87
N LYS A 82 -21.66 -7.94 -6.08
CA LYS A 82 -21.35 -8.65 -7.33
C LYS A 82 -21.75 -7.81 -8.55
N GLY A 83 -20.75 -7.33 -9.27
CA GLY A 83 -20.92 -6.74 -10.61
C GLY A 83 -21.22 -5.24 -10.65
N LYS A 84 -21.20 -4.51 -9.50
CA LYS A 84 -21.58 -3.10 -9.52
C LYS A 84 -20.40 -2.16 -9.66
N ASP A 85 -19.41 -2.21 -8.77
CA ASP A 85 -18.30 -1.24 -8.80
C ASP A 85 -16.95 -1.91 -8.57
N THR A 86 -15.91 -1.33 -9.18
CA THR A 86 -14.52 -1.76 -8.96
C THR A 86 -14.00 -1.26 -7.60
N PHE A 87 -14.56 -0.17 -7.08
CA PHE A 87 -14.14 0.44 -5.82
C PHE A 87 -15.32 0.64 -4.89
N LEU A 88 -15.13 0.25 -3.61
CA LEU A 88 -16.07 0.51 -2.53
C LEU A 88 -15.39 1.35 -1.45
N ASN A 89 -15.87 2.57 -1.24
CA ASN A 89 -15.33 3.47 -0.24
C ASN A 89 -15.83 3.11 1.17
N LEU A 90 -14.91 3.01 2.13
CA LEU A 90 -15.18 2.70 3.54
C LEU A 90 -15.11 3.92 4.46
N THR A 91 -14.71 5.09 3.95
CA THR A 91 -14.57 6.30 4.76
C THR A 91 -15.87 7.03 4.98
N ASP A 92 -16.82 6.89 4.08
CA ASP A 92 -18.11 7.53 4.22
C ASP A 92 -18.89 6.86 5.35
N HIS A 93 -19.23 7.64 6.37
CA HIS A 93 -19.80 7.17 7.63
C HIS A 93 -21.16 6.48 7.48
N TYR A 94 -21.79 6.57 6.34
CA TYR A 94 -23.16 6.13 6.09
C TYR A 94 -23.33 5.24 4.85
N THR A 95 -22.24 4.71 4.28
CA THR A 95 -22.39 3.76 3.18
C THR A 95 -22.58 2.34 3.70
N ILE A 96 -23.41 1.56 3.01
CA ILE A 96 -23.62 0.14 3.29
C ILE A 96 -22.28 -0.62 3.34
N ALA A 97 -21.32 -0.23 2.51
CA ALA A 97 -19.97 -0.82 2.51
C ALA A 97 -19.23 -0.56 3.84
N SER A 98 -19.29 0.66 4.36
CA SER A 98 -18.68 1.03 5.65
C SER A 98 -19.27 0.26 6.83
N GLU A 99 -20.60 0.06 6.84
CA GLU A 99 -21.29 -0.73 7.85
C GLU A 99 -21.00 -2.23 7.74
N SER A 100 -20.75 -2.71 6.54
CA SER A 100 -20.47 -4.13 6.26
C SER A 100 -19.04 -4.55 6.58
N ALA A 101 -18.11 -3.61 6.78
CA ALA A 101 -16.70 -3.88 7.02
C ALA A 101 -16.11 -3.18 8.26
N PRO A 102 -16.74 -3.29 9.45
CA PRO A 102 -16.29 -2.56 10.64
C PRO A 102 -14.90 -3.00 11.12
N LYS A 103 -14.56 -4.27 11.00
CA LYS A 103 -13.25 -4.80 11.40
C LYS A 103 -12.14 -4.32 10.48
N THR A 104 -12.36 -4.32 9.18
CA THR A 104 -11.42 -3.80 8.17
C THR A 104 -11.15 -2.32 8.41
N LYS A 105 -12.19 -1.54 8.64
CA LYS A 105 -12.07 -0.12 8.97
C LYS A 105 -11.29 0.09 10.26
N SER A 106 -11.60 -0.67 11.31
CA SER A 106 -10.90 -0.62 12.59
C SER A 106 -9.42 -0.98 12.44
N PHE A 107 -9.11 -2.07 11.71
CA PHE A 107 -7.73 -2.44 11.41
C PHE A 107 -6.96 -1.29 10.76
N TRP A 108 -7.53 -0.70 9.71
CA TRP A 108 -6.88 0.38 9.00
C TRP A 108 -6.56 1.56 9.91
N HIS A 109 -7.54 2.03 10.66
CA HIS A 109 -7.37 3.15 11.59
C HIS A 109 -6.36 2.86 12.73
N LYS A 110 -6.23 1.61 13.14
CA LYS A 110 -5.33 1.23 14.23
C LYS A 110 -3.91 0.93 13.76
N CYS A 111 -3.76 0.31 12.61
CA CYS A 111 -2.48 -0.22 12.15
C CYS A 111 -1.74 0.72 11.19
N VAL A 112 -2.47 1.48 10.38
CA VAL A 112 -1.88 2.41 9.42
C VAL A 112 -1.96 3.82 9.99
N PRO A 113 -0.83 4.50 10.27
CA PRO A 113 -0.84 5.82 10.88
C PRO A 113 -1.47 6.86 9.96
N SER A 114 -2.60 7.42 10.38
CA SER A 114 -3.24 8.57 9.75
C SER A 114 -4.15 9.23 10.76
N GLU A 115 -4.16 10.55 10.82
CA GLU A 115 -5.11 11.31 11.63
C GLU A 115 -6.49 11.31 10.97
N LYS A 116 -6.50 11.52 9.67
CA LYS A 116 -7.73 11.57 8.88
C LYS A 116 -7.52 10.90 7.53
N TYR A 117 -8.34 9.92 7.22
CA TYR A 117 -8.34 9.30 5.90
C TYR A 117 -9.20 10.10 4.93
N ASN A 118 -8.67 10.36 3.73
CA ASN A 118 -9.42 10.90 2.60
C ASN A 118 -10.30 9.81 2.01
N PHE A 119 -9.74 8.60 1.88
CA PHE A 119 -10.50 7.42 1.51
C PHE A 119 -9.85 6.13 2.05
N ILE A 120 -10.69 5.13 2.26
CA ILE A 120 -10.32 3.72 2.39
C ILE A 120 -11.29 2.97 1.49
N LYS A 121 -10.78 2.25 0.49
CA LYS A 121 -11.65 1.56 -0.49
C LYS A 121 -11.11 0.20 -0.88
N TYR A 122 -12.00 -0.75 -1.09
CA TYR A 122 -11.67 -2.01 -1.75
C TYR A 122 -11.48 -1.78 -3.25
N ASN A 123 -10.44 -2.38 -3.79
CA ASN A 123 -10.22 -2.49 -5.22
C ASN A 123 -10.38 -3.96 -5.64
N PHE A 124 -11.31 -4.21 -6.54
CA PHE A 124 -11.63 -5.53 -7.08
C PHE A 124 -11.15 -5.62 -8.52
N VAL A 125 -10.17 -6.48 -8.78
CA VAL A 125 -9.71 -6.76 -10.14
C VAL A 125 -10.27 -8.13 -10.55
N LYS A 126 -11.29 -8.11 -11.39
CA LYS A 126 -11.99 -9.33 -11.83
C LYS A 126 -11.09 -10.21 -12.69
N PRO A 127 -11.47 -11.50 -12.89
CA PRO A 127 -10.79 -12.39 -13.82
C PRO A 127 -10.70 -11.78 -15.22
N GLY A 128 -9.49 -11.78 -15.80
CA GLY A 128 -9.23 -11.22 -17.11
C GLY A 128 -9.20 -9.67 -17.19
N ASP A 129 -9.46 -8.99 -16.07
CA ASP A 129 -9.52 -7.53 -16.01
C ASP A 129 -8.18 -6.89 -15.67
N THR A 130 -8.11 -5.59 -15.96
CA THR A 130 -7.01 -4.70 -15.64
C THR A 130 -7.54 -3.44 -14.96
N CYS A 131 -6.71 -2.82 -14.13
CA CYS A 131 -7.02 -1.55 -13.47
C CYS A 131 -5.80 -0.63 -13.53
N GLY A 132 -5.94 0.52 -14.15
CA GLY A 132 -4.87 1.51 -14.33
C GLY A 132 -4.45 1.67 -15.79
N PRO A 133 -3.28 2.30 -16.07
CA PRO A 133 -2.39 2.86 -15.05
C PRO A 133 -3.02 4.00 -14.25
N LEU A 134 -2.82 3.96 -12.94
CA LEU A 134 -3.30 4.95 -11.97
C LEU A 134 -2.12 5.78 -11.48
N ILE A 135 -2.36 7.04 -11.17
CA ILE A 135 -1.42 7.92 -10.49
C ILE A 135 -2.20 8.72 -9.43
N ASP A 136 -1.60 8.93 -8.29
CA ASP A 136 -2.16 9.86 -7.31
C ASP A 136 -1.78 11.29 -7.70
N LYS A 137 -2.78 12.03 -8.16
CA LYS A 137 -2.61 13.44 -8.55
C LYS A 137 -2.71 14.40 -7.37
N GLU A 138 -3.09 13.91 -6.20
CA GLU A 138 -3.25 14.75 -5.01
C GLU A 138 -1.91 15.11 -4.36
N PHE A 139 -0.83 14.39 -4.73
CA PHE A 139 0.51 14.70 -4.26
C PHE A 139 1.25 15.61 -5.24
N ASN A 140 1.18 16.91 -4.99
CA ASN A 140 1.92 17.94 -5.75
C ASN A 140 3.08 18.55 -4.95
N GLY A 141 3.36 18.04 -3.74
CA GLY A 141 4.42 18.56 -2.89
C GLY A 141 5.82 18.39 -3.48
N GLU A 142 6.66 19.39 -3.27
CA GLU A 142 8.07 19.40 -3.69
C GLU A 142 9.02 19.02 -2.53
N ASP A 143 8.51 18.98 -1.30
CA ASP A 143 9.25 18.77 -0.05
C ASP A 143 8.71 17.53 0.71
N ALA A 144 9.58 16.89 1.46
CA ALA A 144 9.21 15.82 2.37
C ALA A 144 8.16 16.25 3.41
N PHE A 145 8.17 17.52 3.81
CA PHE A 145 7.20 18.07 4.75
C PHE A 145 5.83 18.32 4.12
N ASP A 146 5.76 18.60 2.82
CA ASP A 146 4.48 18.71 2.10
C ASP A 146 3.74 17.37 2.09
N LEU A 147 4.47 16.24 2.03
CA LEU A 147 3.87 14.91 2.20
C LEU A 147 3.27 14.73 3.60
N ILE A 148 3.79 15.43 4.58
CA ILE A 148 3.39 15.34 5.98
C ILE A 148 2.18 16.21 6.26
N ASP A 149 2.16 17.42 5.78
CA ASP A 149 1.13 18.41 6.08
C ASP A 149 -0.08 18.31 5.14
N ASP A 150 0.16 18.14 3.85
CA ASP A 150 -0.87 18.04 2.82
C ASP A 150 -0.81 16.74 2.02
N GLY A 151 0.25 15.99 2.23
CA GLY A 151 0.54 14.78 1.48
C GLY A 151 -0.36 13.61 1.85
N VAL A 152 -0.54 12.77 0.87
CA VAL A 152 -1.49 11.68 0.91
C VAL A 152 -0.73 10.39 0.62
N PRO A 153 -0.09 9.78 1.65
CA PRO A 153 0.55 8.50 1.43
C PRO A 153 -0.47 7.47 0.98
N ILE A 154 -0.16 6.75 -0.09
CA ILE A 154 -0.98 5.66 -0.60
C ILE A 154 -0.54 4.37 0.05
N HIS A 155 -1.43 3.78 0.83
CA HIS A 155 -1.23 2.47 1.41
C HIS A 155 -2.07 1.43 0.67
N ILE A 156 -1.48 0.30 0.34
CA ILE A 156 -2.18 -0.81 -0.29
C ILE A 156 -2.00 -2.06 0.56
N ALA A 157 -3.10 -2.57 1.09
CA ALA A 157 -3.13 -3.85 1.81
C ALA A 157 -3.60 -4.97 0.88
N MET A 158 -2.87 -6.09 0.88
CA MET A 158 -3.15 -7.27 0.07
C MET A 158 -4.15 -8.17 0.80
N VAL A 159 -5.43 -8.04 0.50
CA VAL A 159 -6.51 -8.83 1.14
C VAL A 159 -6.61 -10.21 0.51
N ARG A 160 -6.74 -10.27 -0.80
CA ARG A 160 -6.77 -11.50 -1.60
C ARG A 160 -6.05 -11.21 -2.91
N PRO A 161 -4.72 -11.24 -2.93
CA PRO A 161 -3.96 -10.83 -4.11
C PRO A 161 -4.20 -11.75 -5.30
N GLY A 162 -4.40 -13.07 -5.07
CA GLY A 162 -4.43 -14.04 -6.15
C GLY A 162 -3.05 -14.23 -6.80
N LYS A 163 -2.70 -15.46 -7.15
CA LYS A 163 -1.38 -15.74 -7.75
C LYS A 163 -1.19 -15.14 -9.16
N ASP A 164 -2.30 -14.95 -9.88
CA ASP A 164 -2.30 -14.51 -11.27
C ASP A 164 -2.61 -13.02 -11.45
N CYS A 165 -2.85 -12.30 -10.35
CA CYS A 165 -2.93 -10.86 -10.35
C CYS A 165 -1.58 -10.24 -10.01
N LYS A 166 -1.15 -9.25 -10.78
CA LYS A 166 0.10 -8.53 -10.57
C LYS A 166 -0.19 -7.04 -10.40
N LEU A 167 0.44 -6.46 -9.40
CA LEU A 167 0.57 -5.02 -9.24
C LEU A 167 1.95 -4.62 -9.75
N VAL A 168 1.99 -3.79 -10.76
CA VAL A 168 3.23 -3.27 -11.35
C VAL A 168 3.34 -1.77 -11.10
N VAL A 169 4.55 -1.32 -10.76
CA VAL A 169 4.88 0.09 -10.54
C VAL A 169 5.86 0.55 -11.61
N GLU A 170 5.61 1.73 -12.15
CA GLU A 170 6.41 2.39 -13.18
C GLU A 170 7.90 2.35 -12.84
N ASN A 171 8.72 1.80 -13.74
CA ASN A 171 10.17 1.65 -13.62
C ASN A 171 10.69 0.74 -12.47
N PHE A 172 9.82 0.21 -11.62
CA PHE A 172 10.22 -0.57 -10.45
C PHE A 172 9.78 -2.04 -10.49
N GLY A 173 8.94 -2.42 -11.44
CA GLY A 173 8.52 -3.81 -11.62
C GLY A 173 7.33 -4.23 -10.75
N ILE A 174 7.26 -5.52 -10.50
CA ILE A 174 6.13 -6.16 -9.83
C ILE A 174 6.29 -6.07 -8.30
N VAL A 175 5.29 -5.52 -7.64
CA VAL A 175 5.18 -5.55 -6.17
C VAL A 175 4.90 -7.00 -5.72
N PRO A 176 5.63 -7.53 -4.73
CA PRO A 176 5.40 -8.88 -4.22
C PRO A 176 4.08 -8.93 -3.43
N MET A 177 3.00 -9.35 -4.09
CA MET A 177 1.66 -9.40 -3.53
C MET A 177 1.46 -10.64 -2.66
N VAL A 178 1.78 -10.54 -1.38
CA VAL A 178 1.52 -11.59 -0.38
C VAL A 178 0.32 -11.18 0.46
N GLU A 179 -0.62 -12.12 0.68
CA GLU A 179 -1.80 -11.88 1.54
C GLU A 179 -1.38 -11.34 2.92
N GLY A 180 -2.02 -10.28 3.37
CA GLY A 180 -1.70 -9.61 4.63
C GLY A 180 -0.58 -8.56 4.57
N SER A 181 0.17 -8.49 3.46
CA SER A 181 1.17 -7.43 3.29
C SER A 181 0.52 -6.07 3.08
N VAL A 182 1.13 -5.04 3.65
CA VAL A 182 0.74 -3.64 3.44
C VAL A 182 1.93 -2.89 2.86
N PHE A 183 1.70 -2.18 1.77
CA PHE A 183 2.73 -1.41 1.08
C PHE A 183 2.38 0.07 1.13
N LEU A 184 3.40 0.90 1.33
CA LEU A 184 3.36 2.31 0.98
C LEU A 184 3.91 2.45 -0.44
N LEU A 185 3.11 2.95 -1.36
CA LEU A 185 3.55 3.25 -2.73
C LEU A 185 4.09 4.67 -2.83
N ASN A 186 5.00 4.86 -3.79
CA ASN A 186 5.38 6.21 -4.20
C ASN A 186 4.21 6.84 -4.98
N PRO A 187 3.58 7.90 -4.46
CA PRO A 187 2.38 8.51 -5.06
C PRO A 187 2.68 9.24 -6.39
N ARG A 188 3.94 9.48 -6.71
CA ARG A 188 4.39 10.16 -7.94
C ARG A 188 4.53 9.21 -9.14
N LEU A 189 4.46 7.91 -8.90
CA LEU A 189 4.63 6.89 -9.93
C LEU A 189 3.29 6.31 -10.34
N LYS A 190 3.18 5.96 -11.61
CA LYS A 190 2.03 5.19 -12.09
C LYS A 190 2.12 3.75 -11.59
N TYR A 191 0.96 3.16 -11.35
CA TYR A 191 0.84 1.74 -11.04
C TYR A 191 -0.39 1.14 -11.71
N ALA A 192 -0.33 -0.15 -11.97
CA ALA A 192 -1.45 -0.86 -12.59
C ALA A 192 -1.59 -2.28 -12.05
N TYR A 193 -2.82 -2.78 -12.08
CA TYR A 193 -3.14 -4.17 -11.81
C TYR A 193 -3.48 -4.89 -13.10
N VAL A 194 -2.96 -6.10 -13.25
CA VAL A 194 -3.32 -7.03 -14.33
C VAL A 194 -3.64 -8.37 -13.72
N ASN A 195 -4.88 -8.83 -13.88
CA ASN A 195 -5.32 -10.12 -13.38
C ASN A 195 -5.56 -11.08 -14.55
N THR A 196 -4.64 -12.01 -14.74
CA THR A 196 -4.72 -13.03 -15.80
C THR A 196 -5.45 -14.30 -15.36
N SER A 197 -5.96 -14.34 -14.14
CA SER A 197 -6.80 -15.46 -13.69
C SER A 197 -8.08 -15.58 -14.52
N GLU A 198 -8.52 -16.79 -14.77
CA GLU A 198 -9.82 -17.04 -15.42
C GLU A 198 -10.98 -17.05 -14.41
N THR A 199 -10.71 -17.25 -13.12
CA THR A 199 -11.75 -17.51 -12.14
C THR A 199 -11.68 -16.68 -10.87
N THR A 200 -10.51 -16.15 -10.52
CA THR A 200 -10.26 -15.51 -9.22
C THR A 200 -10.23 -14.01 -9.31
N THR A 201 -11.12 -13.34 -8.58
CA THR A 201 -11.05 -11.89 -8.36
C THR A 201 -9.95 -11.59 -7.34
N ALA A 202 -9.01 -10.74 -7.70
CA ALA A 202 -8.04 -10.18 -6.77
C ALA A 202 -8.66 -9.01 -5.99
N VAL A 203 -8.27 -8.89 -4.72
CA VAL A 203 -8.79 -7.86 -3.82
C VAL A 203 -7.65 -7.20 -3.07
N THR A 204 -7.55 -5.88 -3.21
CA THR A 204 -6.68 -5.05 -2.39
C THR A 204 -7.50 -3.98 -1.68
N LEU A 205 -6.96 -3.45 -0.60
CA LEU A 205 -7.53 -2.35 0.14
C LEU A 205 -6.58 -1.16 -0.02
N ILE A 206 -7.09 -0.07 -0.55
CA ILE A 206 -6.31 1.15 -0.79
C ILE A 206 -6.78 2.22 0.16
N GLY A 207 -5.86 2.87 0.85
CA GLY A 207 -6.15 3.98 1.75
C GLY A 207 -5.16 5.13 1.55
N SER A 208 -5.67 6.31 1.75
CA SER A 208 -4.92 7.55 1.67
C SER A 208 -5.46 8.55 2.68
N GLY A 209 -4.58 9.35 3.28
CA GLY A 209 -4.98 10.29 4.30
C GLY A 209 -3.85 11.14 4.85
N ARG A 210 -4.19 12.15 5.65
CA ARG A 210 -3.24 13.06 6.29
C ARG A 210 -2.65 12.43 7.54
N LEU A 211 -1.37 12.65 7.77
CA LEU A 211 -0.66 12.12 8.93
C LEU A 211 -0.97 12.90 10.21
N GLY A 212 -0.93 14.23 10.16
CA GLY A 212 -1.18 15.10 11.30
C GLY A 212 -0.44 14.65 12.56
N VAL A 213 -1.15 14.45 13.66
CA VAL A 213 -0.58 14.01 14.95
C VAL A 213 0.01 12.59 14.90
N GLN A 214 -0.27 11.80 13.86
CA GLN A 214 0.29 10.46 13.67
C GLN A 214 1.68 10.46 13.00
N PHE A 215 2.23 11.64 12.70
CA PHE A 215 3.49 11.77 11.98
C PHE A 215 4.64 10.99 12.60
N GLN A 216 4.88 11.11 13.91
CA GLN A 216 5.95 10.37 14.58
C GLN A 216 5.78 8.86 14.43
N ARG A 217 4.57 8.36 14.62
CA ARG A 217 4.24 6.94 14.46
C ARG A 217 4.47 6.46 13.03
N PHE A 218 4.16 7.30 12.04
CA PHE A 218 4.45 7.00 10.64
C PHE A 218 5.96 6.91 10.39
N CYS A 219 6.74 7.87 10.90
CA CYS A 219 8.19 7.86 10.77
C CYS A 219 8.82 6.60 11.38
N ASP A 220 8.39 6.22 12.58
CA ASP A 220 8.87 5.01 13.25
C ASP A 220 8.52 3.75 12.47
N LEU A 221 7.34 3.71 11.84
CA LEU A 221 6.92 2.61 10.99
C LEU A 221 7.78 2.50 9.73
N ILE A 222 8.04 3.61 9.04
CA ILE A 222 8.91 3.65 7.86
C ILE A 222 10.33 3.21 8.22
N ALA A 223 10.89 3.75 9.29
CA ALA A 223 12.25 3.40 9.72
C ALA A 223 12.40 1.90 10.00
N ARG A 224 11.49 1.31 10.78
CA ARG A 224 11.51 -0.14 11.06
C ARG A 224 11.35 -0.96 9.78
N SER A 225 10.42 -0.57 8.92
CA SER A 225 10.14 -1.27 7.67
C SER A 225 11.36 -1.27 6.76
N LEU A 226 12.03 -0.13 6.63
CA LEU A 226 13.24 0.02 5.84
C LEU A 226 14.39 -0.84 6.38
N HIS A 227 14.66 -0.78 7.68
CA HIS A 227 15.69 -1.61 8.31
C HIS A 227 15.45 -3.10 8.11
N LYS A 228 14.21 -3.55 8.23
CA LYS A 228 13.84 -4.96 7.99
C LYS A 228 14.12 -5.37 6.55
N GLN A 229 13.75 -4.56 5.58
CA GLN A 229 13.92 -4.89 4.17
C GLN A 229 15.37 -4.87 3.72
N LEU A 230 16.17 -3.96 4.24
CA LEU A 230 17.60 -3.91 3.96
C LEU A 230 18.35 -5.12 4.53
N ARG A 231 17.97 -5.63 5.71
CA ARG A 231 18.49 -6.89 6.23
C ARG A 231 18.18 -8.05 5.30
N ILE A 232 16.94 -8.18 4.86
CA ILE A 232 16.52 -9.23 3.92
C ILE A 232 17.32 -9.15 2.60
N GLN A 233 17.55 -7.95 2.07
CA GLN A 233 18.35 -7.78 0.86
C GLN A 233 19.83 -8.17 1.06
N HIS A 234 20.39 -7.90 2.22
CA HIS A 234 21.77 -8.29 2.55
C HIS A 234 21.88 -9.82 2.64
N ASP A 235 20.94 -10.46 3.36
CA ASP A 235 20.96 -11.90 3.58
C ASP A 235 20.75 -12.69 2.28
N ASN A 236 20.02 -12.15 1.31
CA ASN A 236 19.81 -12.76 -0.01
C ASN A 236 21.01 -12.57 -0.99
N ARG A 237 22.01 -11.80 -0.62
CA ARG A 237 23.23 -11.59 -1.44
C ARG A 237 24.43 -12.43 -0.97
N VAL A 238 24.32 -13.11 0.16
CA VAL A 238 25.31 -14.03 0.73
C VAL A 238 24.91 -15.45 0.37
#